data_cc143c138eb91de7be67552e5ba4dd59
#
_entry.id   cc143c138eb91de7be67552e5ba4dd59
#
_cell.length_a   1.000
_cell.length_b   1.000
_cell.length_c   1.000
_cell.angle_alpha   90.00
_cell.angle_beta   90.00
_cell.angle_gamma   90.00
#
_symmetry.space_group_name_H-M   'P 1'
#
loop_
_entity.id
_entity.type
_entity.pdbx_description
1 polymer ?
#
loop_
_entity_poly.entity_id
_entity_poly.type
_entity_poly.pdbx_seq_one_letter_code
_entity_poly.pdbx_strand_id
1 'polypeptide(L)' 'MKVVMTPNPYRDKQFRVAEQAQSILEAEGVTVRMCLPFDVDKSYPLPSGIHFYDLKKEIRDAQMLI' A
#
# COMPACT_ATOMS: atom_id res chain seq x y z
N MET A 1 -1.97 5.87 14.79
CA MET A 1 -0.72 5.60 14.07
C MET A 1 -1.02 5.37 12.60
N LYS A 2 -0.24 5.96 11.74
CA LYS A 2 -0.40 5.84 10.29
C LYS A 2 0.80 5.15 9.67
N VAL A 3 0.55 4.10 8.90
CA VAL A 3 1.59 3.32 8.21
C VAL A 3 1.37 3.43 6.71
N VAL A 4 2.43 3.72 5.97
CA VAL A 4 2.40 3.71 4.51
C VAL A 4 3.08 2.43 4.03
N MET A 5 2.39 1.69 3.17
CA MET A 5 2.92 0.46 2.57
C MET A 5 3.21 0.68 1.09
N THR A 6 4.38 0.24 0.66
CA THR A 6 4.79 0.37 -0.74
C THR A 6 5.18 -1.00 -1.31
N PRO A 7 4.18 -1.89 -1.50
CA PRO A 7 4.47 -3.23 -2.02
C PRO A 7 4.95 -3.16 -3.48
N ASN A 8 5.87 -4.07 -3.82
CA ASN A 8 6.37 -4.16 -5.19
C ASN A 8 5.35 -4.94 -6.05
N PRO A 9 4.71 -4.28 -7.03
CA PRO A 9 3.65 -4.93 -7.82
C PRO A 9 4.15 -6.08 -8.68
N TYR A 10 5.45 -6.14 -8.97
CA TYR A 10 6.02 -7.21 -9.78
C TYR A 10 6.38 -8.44 -8.96
N ARG A 11 6.48 -8.31 -7.64
CA ARG A 11 6.83 -9.41 -6.75
C ARG A 11 5.65 -9.92 -5.95
N ASP A 12 4.80 -9.02 -5.51
CA ASP A 12 3.61 -9.39 -4.73
C ASP A 12 2.42 -9.45 -5.67
N LYS A 13 2.16 -10.61 -6.23
CA LYS A 13 1.09 -10.80 -7.21
C LYS A 13 -0.26 -10.41 -6.60
N GLN A 14 -0.94 -9.47 -7.27
CA GLN A 14 -2.23 -8.95 -6.86
C GLN A 14 -2.22 -8.39 -5.44
N PHE A 15 -1.03 -8.05 -4.92
CA PHE A 15 -0.87 -7.45 -3.60
C PHE A 15 -1.45 -8.29 -2.46
N ARG A 16 -1.37 -9.61 -2.61
CA ARG A 16 -1.93 -10.53 -1.59
C ARG A 16 -1.27 -10.38 -0.23
N VAL A 17 0.07 -10.34 -0.21
CA VAL A 17 0.80 -10.23 1.06
C VAL A 17 0.55 -8.87 1.68
N ALA A 18 0.55 -7.83 0.85
CA ALA A 18 0.27 -6.47 1.32
C ALA A 18 -1.14 -6.36 1.90
N GLU A 19 -2.14 -6.95 1.24
CA GLU A 19 -3.51 -6.95 1.76
C GLU A 19 -3.63 -7.67 3.10
N GLN A 20 -2.94 -8.80 3.26
CA GLN A 20 -2.93 -9.52 4.52
C GLN A 20 -2.31 -8.67 5.63
N ALA A 21 -1.17 -8.05 5.35
CA ALA A 21 -0.51 -7.19 6.33
C ALA A 21 -1.40 -5.99 6.68
N GLN A 22 -2.05 -5.40 5.68
CA GLN A 22 -2.98 -4.29 5.90
C GLN A 22 -4.12 -4.70 6.83
N SER A 23 -4.72 -5.85 6.59
CA SER A 23 -5.82 -6.34 7.42
C SER A 23 -5.39 -6.56 8.86
N ILE A 24 -4.22 -7.13 9.07
CA ILE A 24 -3.69 -7.36 10.41
C ILE A 24 -3.45 -6.04 11.14
N LEU A 25 -2.85 -5.07 10.46
CA LEU A 25 -2.57 -3.76 11.06
C LEU A 25 -3.84 -3.00 11.36
N GLU A 26 -4.80 -3.03 10.45
CA GLU A 26 -6.08 -2.33 10.67
C GLU A 26 -6.88 -2.94 11.81
N ALA A 27 -6.76 -4.26 12.00
CA ALA A 27 -7.39 -4.92 13.14
C ALA A 27 -6.80 -4.46 14.48
N GLU A 28 -5.57 -3.96 14.46
CA GLU A 28 -4.91 -3.40 15.65
C GLU A 28 -5.12 -1.89 15.79
N GLY A 29 -5.99 -1.32 14.99
CA GLY A 29 -6.30 0.11 15.07
C GLY A 29 -5.33 1.02 14.32
N VAL A 30 -4.49 0.45 13.46
CA VAL A 30 -3.52 1.21 12.68
C VAL A 30 -4.15 1.66 11.36
N THR A 31 -3.95 2.93 11.01
CA THR A 31 -4.36 3.43 9.69
C THR A 31 -3.30 3.05 8.66
N VAL A 32 -3.70 2.36 7.62
CA VAL A 32 -2.78 1.91 6.57
C VAL A 32 -3.14 2.59 5.26
N ARG A 33 -2.13 3.17 4.61
CA ARG A 33 -2.27 3.76 3.28
C ARG A 33 -1.40 2.97 2.30
N MET A 34 -2.04 2.38 1.31
CA MET A 34 -1.35 1.64 0.27
C MET A 34 -0.91 2.60 -0.82
N CYS A 35 0.38 2.59 -1.15
CA CYS A 35 0.93 3.44 -2.20
C CYS A 35 1.80 2.61 -3.14
N LEU A 36 1.89 3.02 -4.39
CA LEU A 36 2.81 2.39 -5.31
C LEU A 36 4.22 2.96 -5.10
N PRO A 37 5.25 2.11 -5.06
CA PRO A 37 6.64 2.58 -4.84
C PRO A 37 7.20 3.34 -6.05
N PHE A 38 6.63 3.14 -7.22
CA PHE A 38 7.04 3.77 -8.47
C PHE A 38 5.87 3.74 -9.44
N ASP A 39 5.98 4.49 -10.54
CA ASP A 39 4.96 4.48 -11.58
C ASP A 39 4.97 3.14 -12.31
N VAL A 40 3.81 2.52 -12.42
CA VAL A 40 3.65 1.29 -13.19
C VAL A 40 3.04 1.62 -14.55
N ASP A 41 3.31 0.76 -15.52
CA ASP A 41 2.73 0.87 -16.85
C ASP A 41 1.20 0.83 -16.73
N LYS A 42 0.52 1.68 -17.52
CA LYS A 42 -0.94 1.72 -17.54
C LYS A 42 -1.57 0.39 -17.92
N SER A 43 -0.84 -0.42 -18.67
CA SER A 43 -1.30 -1.77 -19.04
C SER A 43 -1.15 -2.79 -17.91
N TYR A 44 -0.42 -2.45 -16.85
CA TYR A 44 -0.22 -3.36 -15.72
C TYR A 44 -1.52 -3.50 -14.92
N PRO A 45 -2.03 -4.73 -14.73
CA PRO A 45 -3.30 -4.92 -14.03
C PRO A 45 -3.13 -4.70 -12.53
N LEU A 46 -3.83 -3.69 -12.02
CA LEU A 46 -3.89 -3.44 -10.58
C LEU A 46 -5.21 -3.98 -10.05
N PRO A 47 -5.23 -4.53 -8.81
CA PRO A 47 -6.48 -5.00 -8.20
C PRO A 47 -7.46 -3.85 -8.01
N SER A 48 -8.71 -4.03 -8.40
CA SER A 48 -9.72 -3.00 -8.27
C SER A 48 -10.18 -2.79 -6.83
N GLY A 49 -9.92 -3.75 -5.96
CA GLY A 49 -10.32 -3.66 -4.55
C GLY A 49 -9.39 -2.86 -3.68
N ILE A 50 -8.25 -2.41 -4.20
CA ILE A 50 -7.26 -1.66 -3.43
C ILE A 50 -7.21 -0.22 -3.94
N HIS A 51 -7.35 0.73 -3.01
CA HIS A 51 -7.16 2.14 -3.32
C HIS A 51 -5.72 2.53 -3.07
N PHE A 52 -5.05 3.06 -4.11
CA PHE A 52 -3.67 3.51 -4.00
C PHE A 52 -3.63 5.02 -3.81
N TYR A 53 -2.90 5.46 -2.78
CA TYR A 53 -2.77 6.87 -2.43
C TYR A 53 -1.48 7.45 -3.00
N ASP A 54 -1.37 8.77 -3.00
CA ASP A 54 -0.17 9.46 -3.46
C ASP A 54 0.91 9.35 -2.39
N LEU A 55 1.98 8.65 -2.72
CA LEU A 55 3.08 8.38 -1.79
C LEU A 55 3.68 9.66 -1.21
N LYS A 56 3.90 10.67 -2.05
CA LYS A 56 4.51 11.93 -1.60
C LYS A 56 3.68 12.64 -0.56
N LYS A 57 2.36 12.57 -0.67
CA LYS A 57 1.46 13.17 0.32
C LYS A 57 1.40 12.35 1.59
N GLU A 58 1.32 11.03 1.45
CA GLU A 58 1.04 10.16 2.59
C GLU A 58 2.23 9.99 3.52
N ILE A 59 3.47 10.04 2.99
CA ILE A 59 4.64 9.83 3.85
C ILE A 59 4.95 11.02 4.76
N ARG A 60 4.37 12.20 4.48
CA ARG A 60 4.64 13.40 5.29
C ARG A 60 4.27 13.24 6.74
N ASP A 61 3.17 12.56 7.02
CA ASP A 61 2.67 12.37 8.38
C ASP A 61 2.60 10.92 8.81
N ALA A 62 3.26 10.03 8.07
CA ALA A 62 3.32 8.63 8.42
C ALA A 62 4.38 8.38 9.49
N GLN A 63 4.07 7.48 10.44
CA GLN A 63 5.01 7.06 11.45
C GLN A 63 5.94 5.95 10.95
N MET A 64 5.51 5.21 9.91
CA MET A 64 6.29 4.09 9.40
C MET A 64 6.05 3.92 7.90
N LEU A 65 7.11 3.55 7.19
CA LEU A 65 7.07 3.20 5.77
C LEU A 65 7.52 1.75 5.62
N ILE A 66 6.70 0.95 5.00
CA ILE A 66 7.01 -0.46 4.78
C ILE A 66 7.12 -0.76 3.30
#